data_167f6ee932885f6170b6badd5717eb45
#
_entry.id   167f6ee932885f6170b6badd5717eb45
#
_cell.length_a   1.000
_cell.length_b   1.000
_cell.length_c   1.000
_cell.angle_alpha   90.00
_cell.angle_beta   90.00
_cell.angle_gamma   90.00
#
_symmetry.space_group_name_H-M   'P 1'
#
loop_
_entity.id
_entity.type
_entity.pdbx_description
1 polymer ?
#
loop_
_entity_poly.entity_id
_entity_poly.type
_entity_poly.pdbx_seq_one_letter_code
_entity_poly.pdbx_strand_id
1 'polypeptide(L)'
;MFSRVSTQNTNSINASLNTAKFLEKKGDIDGAISIYQGILEKNPKHAISIHKIKSIYLSYERYYEGIQFINNLLKNDPFNMRLHSELGEIHYLNNDKQKAKQVWSSSIDKFKGNRSFFRIMVSMYGKYGLDNDIEDLLKRGKKKFGKSFLSYESGVYFQARGAYDKAMDQFILYLKHEPKQNGIIERRILLMSDEEIALPIIEKKLIEASENAPSKILNVLIEYYFKQQNYEQSFKKKQEWSRLVKSNTNEWFEFANELRKESQFNYAIKSYNHIIKSSLSPNIAGKALLGLAKTFEDQIVPAEEDYLIPYFYDNNLFFKDPYGVYSTISTDNLSSSIALYDSMLVTLDRSPLIAEAFFKLGEIQYRMLQDFDKAYILLSKAMENKPNKKVRLNTTLRIADVLIARGELDEAKSFLARQLKSNQIPTIELKKILVHFLDDDPDTTLNMVNSALLKLTPVNPFFNDIMELKNLINKYYDSNQQDRS
;
A
#
# COMPACT_ATOMS: atom_id res chain seq x y z
N MET A 1 -4.45 0.28 -54.02
CA MET A 1 -3.95 -1.08 -54.36
C MET A 1 -3.07 -1.68 -53.26
N PHE A 2 -2.27 -0.90 -52.51
CA PHE A 2 -1.38 -1.43 -51.44
C PHE A 2 -2.08 -2.00 -50.21
N SER A 3 -3.29 -1.55 -49.85
CA SER A 3 -3.98 -2.04 -48.64
C SER A 3 -4.61 -3.44 -48.79
N ARG A 4 -5.02 -3.84 -50.02
CA ARG A 4 -5.59 -5.17 -50.25
C ARG A 4 -4.55 -6.30 -50.28
N VAL A 5 -3.33 -6.03 -50.73
CA VAL A 5 -2.24 -7.02 -50.78
C VAL A 5 -1.72 -7.34 -49.39
N SER A 6 -1.66 -6.35 -48.47
CA SER A 6 -1.22 -6.57 -47.10
C SER A 6 -2.20 -7.39 -46.25
N THR A 7 -3.52 -7.20 -46.46
CA THR A 7 -4.56 -7.96 -45.72
C THR A 7 -4.67 -9.42 -46.23
N GLN A 8 -4.50 -9.69 -47.51
CA GLN A 8 -4.48 -11.06 -48.04
C GLN A 8 -3.27 -11.85 -47.54
N ASN A 9 -2.10 -11.21 -47.44
CA ASN A 9 -0.88 -11.85 -46.96
C ASN A 9 -0.97 -12.19 -45.44
N THR A 10 -1.58 -11.32 -44.65
CA THR A 10 -1.81 -11.53 -43.22
C THR A 10 -2.79 -12.67 -42.93
N ASN A 11 -3.88 -12.76 -43.71
CA ASN A 11 -4.87 -13.85 -43.58
C ASN A 11 -4.28 -15.20 -43.96
N SER A 12 -3.44 -15.26 -45.01
CA SER A 12 -2.72 -16.47 -45.42
C SER A 12 -1.72 -16.95 -44.35
N ILE A 13 -0.98 -16.03 -43.71
CA ILE A 13 -0.04 -16.38 -42.61
C ILE A 13 -0.80 -16.87 -41.38
N ASN A 14 -1.93 -16.25 -41.03
CA ASN A 14 -2.74 -16.71 -39.89
C ASN A 14 -3.34 -18.11 -40.11
N ALA A 15 -3.79 -18.41 -41.31
CA ALA A 15 -4.25 -19.75 -41.68
C ALA A 15 -3.12 -20.78 -41.51
N SER A 16 -1.94 -20.49 -42.06
CA SER A 16 -0.75 -21.36 -41.92
C SER A 16 -0.35 -21.54 -40.46
N LEU A 17 -0.39 -20.48 -39.62
CA LEU A 17 -0.11 -20.58 -38.19
C LEU A 17 -1.10 -21.50 -37.45
N ASN A 18 -2.38 -21.44 -37.80
CA ASN A 18 -3.39 -22.30 -37.19
C ASN A 18 -3.20 -23.75 -37.58
N THR A 19 -2.83 -24.01 -38.86
CA THR A 19 -2.52 -25.36 -39.36
C THR A 19 -1.28 -25.92 -38.62
N ALA A 20 -0.22 -25.12 -38.46
CA ALA A 20 0.98 -25.55 -37.74
C ALA A 20 0.68 -25.87 -36.30
N LYS A 21 -0.11 -25.04 -35.60
CA LYS A 21 -0.56 -25.31 -34.22
C LYS A 21 -1.41 -26.60 -34.10
N PHE A 22 -2.21 -26.88 -35.08
CA PHE A 22 -2.99 -28.09 -35.10
C PHE A 22 -2.11 -29.34 -35.26
N LEU A 23 -1.08 -29.28 -36.13
CA LEU A 23 -0.09 -30.34 -36.28
C LEU A 23 0.72 -30.55 -35.02
N GLU A 24 1.19 -29.47 -34.32
CA GLU A 24 1.80 -29.57 -33.01
C GLU A 24 0.92 -30.36 -32.02
N LYS A 25 -0.39 -30.03 -31.94
CA LYS A 25 -1.33 -30.71 -31.05
C LYS A 25 -1.56 -32.20 -31.41
N LYS A 26 -1.43 -32.53 -32.70
CA LYS A 26 -1.52 -33.93 -33.15
C LYS A 26 -0.21 -34.71 -33.02
N GLY A 27 0.89 -34.06 -32.63
CA GLY A 27 2.21 -34.69 -32.54
C GLY A 27 2.97 -34.76 -33.86
N ASP A 28 2.42 -34.20 -34.95
CA ASP A 28 3.13 -34.07 -36.23
C ASP A 28 4.06 -32.83 -36.19
N ILE A 29 5.19 -33.04 -35.52
CA ILE A 29 6.14 -31.97 -35.26
C ILE A 29 6.91 -31.54 -36.48
N ASP A 30 7.27 -32.48 -37.38
CA ASP A 30 7.98 -32.17 -38.61
C ASP A 30 7.08 -31.41 -39.61
N GLY A 31 5.82 -31.79 -39.69
CA GLY A 31 4.81 -31.04 -40.47
C GLY A 31 4.63 -29.62 -39.94
N ALA A 32 4.57 -29.44 -38.62
CA ALA A 32 4.48 -28.12 -38.02
C ALA A 32 5.72 -27.24 -38.32
N ILE A 33 6.93 -27.79 -38.19
CA ILE A 33 8.19 -27.09 -38.50
C ILE A 33 8.19 -26.67 -39.99
N SER A 34 7.82 -27.57 -40.91
CA SER A 34 7.78 -27.27 -42.34
C SER A 34 6.87 -26.06 -42.66
N ILE A 35 5.69 -26.00 -42.03
CA ILE A 35 4.79 -24.87 -42.21
C ILE A 35 5.38 -23.56 -41.63
N TYR A 36 5.98 -23.60 -40.42
CA TYR A 36 6.64 -22.43 -39.86
C TYR A 36 7.82 -21.96 -40.71
N GLN A 37 8.60 -22.88 -41.32
CA GLN A 37 9.67 -22.54 -42.26
C GLN A 37 9.11 -21.92 -43.52
N GLY A 38 8.04 -22.42 -44.09
CA GLY A 38 7.36 -21.83 -45.27
C GLY A 38 6.81 -20.42 -45.00
N ILE A 39 6.45 -20.11 -43.73
CA ILE A 39 6.15 -18.72 -43.34
C ILE A 39 7.41 -17.87 -43.32
N LEU A 40 8.56 -18.40 -42.86
CA LEU A 40 9.82 -17.67 -42.83
C LEU A 40 10.42 -17.43 -44.22
N GLU A 41 10.19 -18.27 -45.17
CA GLU A 41 10.58 -18.03 -46.56
C GLU A 41 9.90 -16.76 -47.14
N LYS A 42 8.62 -16.55 -46.79
CA LYS A 42 7.84 -15.37 -47.18
C LYS A 42 8.09 -14.15 -46.31
N ASN A 43 8.34 -14.37 -45.02
CA ASN A 43 8.63 -13.35 -44.04
C ASN A 43 9.76 -13.80 -43.11
N PRO A 44 11.01 -13.57 -43.46
CA PRO A 44 12.19 -14.05 -42.73
C PRO A 44 12.31 -13.55 -41.27
N LYS A 45 11.58 -12.47 -40.91
CA LYS A 45 11.57 -11.89 -39.58
C LYS A 45 10.28 -12.20 -38.79
N HIS A 46 9.49 -13.17 -39.20
CA HIS A 46 8.22 -13.51 -38.54
C HIS A 46 8.48 -14.08 -37.15
N ALA A 47 8.30 -13.24 -36.10
CA ALA A 47 8.69 -13.51 -34.73
C ALA A 47 8.05 -14.77 -34.14
N ILE A 48 6.75 -15.01 -34.44
CA ILE A 48 6.00 -16.19 -33.93
C ILE A 48 6.60 -17.47 -34.51
N SER A 49 6.86 -17.55 -35.81
CA SER A 49 7.45 -18.75 -36.44
C SER A 49 8.85 -19.02 -35.92
N ILE A 50 9.70 -17.99 -35.80
CA ILE A 50 11.05 -18.13 -35.20
C ILE A 50 10.95 -18.69 -33.77
N HIS A 51 10.07 -18.12 -32.97
CA HIS A 51 9.89 -18.55 -31.59
C HIS A 51 9.40 -20.00 -31.50
N LYS A 52 8.42 -20.36 -32.33
CA LYS A 52 7.84 -21.72 -32.36
C LYS A 52 8.85 -22.77 -32.78
N ILE A 53 9.60 -22.56 -33.84
CA ILE A 53 10.63 -23.49 -34.31
C ILE A 53 11.69 -23.69 -33.21
N LYS A 54 12.18 -22.61 -32.62
CA LYS A 54 13.14 -22.70 -31.49
C LYS A 54 12.58 -23.48 -30.30
N SER A 55 11.33 -23.18 -29.91
CA SER A 55 10.67 -23.85 -28.82
C SER A 55 10.53 -25.36 -29.07
N ILE A 56 10.16 -25.75 -30.31
CA ILE A 56 10.04 -27.14 -30.74
C ILE A 56 11.41 -27.84 -30.64
N TYR A 57 12.46 -27.25 -31.23
CA TYR A 57 13.79 -27.87 -31.17
C TYR A 57 14.30 -28.07 -29.75
N LEU A 58 14.01 -27.14 -28.84
CA LEU A 58 14.36 -27.26 -27.42
C LEU A 58 13.52 -28.33 -26.71
N SER A 59 12.20 -28.35 -26.92
CA SER A 59 11.28 -29.25 -26.22
C SER A 59 11.42 -30.72 -26.66
N TYR A 60 11.86 -30.95 -27.90
CA TYR A 60 12.09 -32.28 -28.46
C TYR A 60 13.56 -32.67 -28.50
N GLU A 61 14.45 -31.91 -27.81
CA GLU A 61 15.90 -32.16 -27.70
C GLU A 61 16.63 -32.24 -29.05
N ARG A 62 16.08 -31.60 -30.07
CA ARG A 62 16.64 -31.56 -31.45
C ARG A 62 17.69 -30.44 -31.52
N TYR A 63 18.71 -30.53 -30.68
CA TYR A 63 19.70 -29.47 -30.48
C TYR A 63 20.54 -29.20 -31.72
N TYR A 64 20.89 -30.23 -32.51
CA TYR A 64 21.68 -30.05 -33.72
C TYR A 64 20.95 -29.18 -34.76
N GLU A 65 19.69 -29.47 -35.03
CA GLU A 65 18.86 -28.71 -35.94
C GLU A 65 18.58 -27.29 -35.40
N GLY A 66 18.41 -27.16 -34.09
CA GLY A 66 18.28 -25.87 -33.42
C GLY A 66 19.51 -24.99 -33.58
N ILE A 67 20.71 -25.55 -33.45
CA ILE A 67 21.99 -24.86 -33.67
C ILE A 67 22.09 -24.37 -35.11
N GLN A 68 21.78 -25.24 -36.08
CA GLN A 68 21.77 -24.87 -37.52
C GLN A 68 20.77 -23.77 -37.78
N PHE A 69 19.56 -23.85 -37.26
CA PHE A 69 18.53 -22.85 -37.41
C PHE A 69 18.94 -21.50 -36.87
N ILE A 70 19.47 -21.42 -35.63
CA ILE A 70 19.94 -20.18 -35.01
C ILE A 70 21.11 -19.60 -35.80
N ASN A 71 22.05 -20.42 -36.27
CA ASN A 71 23.16 -19.96 -37.10
C ASN A 71 22.68 -19.37 -38.44
N ASN A 72 21.66 -19.93 -39.04
CA ASN A 72 21.07 -19.38 -40.25
C ASN A 72 20.36 -18.03 -40.02
N LEU A 73 19.69 -17.89 -38.87
CA LEU A 73 19.13 -16.59 -38.46
C LEU A 73 20.21 -15.55 -38.20
N LEU A 74 21.33 -15.93 -37.61
CA LEU A 74 22.50 -15.06 -37.39
C LEU A 74 23.24 -14.64 -38.63
N LYS A 75 23.20 -15.42 -39.71
CA LYS A 75 23.69 -14.98 -41.05
C LYS A 75 22.91 -13.78 -41.58
N ASN A 76 21.59 -13.76 -41.34
CA ASN A 76 20.69 -12.68 -41.77
C ASN A 76 20.65 -11.50 -40.79
N ASP A 77 20.92 -11.73 -39.50
CA ASP A 77 20.94 -10.71 -38.45
C ASP A 77 22.14 -10.93 -37.49
N PRO A 78 23.36 -10.61 -37.94
CA PRO A 78 24.60 -10.90 -37.19
C PRO A 78 24.73 -10.16 -35.86
N PHE A 79 23.94 -9.11 -35.63
CA PHE A 79 23.95 -8.30 -34.42
C PHE A 79 22.75 -8.56 -33.49
N ASN A 80 22.02 -9.62 -33.71
CA ASN A 80 20.92 -10.01 -32.82
C ASN A 80 21.44 -10.60 -31.50
N MET A 81 21.43 -9.74 -30.49
CA MET A 81 21.94 -10.08 -29.14
C MET A 81 21.26 -11.30 -28.52
N ARG A 82 19.94 -11.44 -28.76
CA ARG A 82 19.16 -12.55 -28.22
C ARG A 82 19.55 -13.88 -28.86
N LEU A 83 19.71 -13.91 -30.19
CA LEU A 83 20.13 -15.12 -30.91
C LEU A 83 21.55 -15.57 -30.48
N HIS A 84 22.45 -14.64 -30.21
CA HIS A 84 23.77 -14.96 -29.68
C HIS A 84 23.70 -15.60 -28.29
N SER A 85 22.83 -15.12 -27.42
CA SER A 85 22.61 -15.71 -26.09
C SER A 85 21.99 -17.12 -26.20
N GLU A 86 20.98 -17.27 -27.08
CA GLU A 86 20.28 -18.53 -27.33
C GLU A 86 21.16 -19.58 -28.02
N LEU A 87 22.12 -19.17 -28.87
CA LEU A 87 23.09 -20.10 -29.43
C LEU A 87 23.98 -20.74 -28.36
N GLY A 88 24.43 -19.99 -27.40
CA GLY A 88 25.15 -20.53 -26.25
C GLY A 88 24.27 -21.42 -25.39
N GLU A 89 22.99 -21.04 -25.20
CA GLU A 89 22.00 -21.82 -24.46
C GLU A 89 21.79 -23.23 -25.04
N ILE A 90 21.61 -23.32 -26.35
CA ILE A 90 21.36 -24.61 -26.99
C ILE A 90 22.60 -25.53 -26.98
N HIS A 91 23.81 -24.97 -27.05
CA HIS A 91 25.04 -25.72 -26.78
C HIS A 91 25.11 -26.22 -25.34
N TYR A 92 24.69 -25.39 -24.36
CA TYR A 92 24.66 -25.78 -22.97
C TYR A 92 23.69 -26.94 -22.71
N LEU A 93 22.49 -26.87 -23.30
CA LEU A 93 21.47 -27.94 -23.21
C LEU A 93 21.91 -29.22 -23.92
N ASN A 94 22.64 -29.09 -25.01
CA ASN A 94 23.26 -30.23 -25.71
C ASN A 94 24.47 -30.85 -24.96
N ASN A 95 24.64 -30.49 -23.69
CA ASN A 95 25.75 -30.90 -22.83
C ASN A 95 27.14 -30.48 -23.30
N ASP A 96 27.25 -29.62 -24.31
CA ASP A 96 28.53 -29.01 -24.77
C ASP A 96 28.80 -27.72 -24.02
N LYS A 97 29.07 -27.85 -22.71
CA LYS A 97 29.29 -26.72 -21.80
C LYS A 97 30.51 -25.87 -22.21
N GLN A 98 31.52 -26.49 -22.81
CA GLN A 98 32.71 -25.78 -23.25
C GLN A 98 32.39 -24.84 -24.44
N LYS A 99 31.66 -25.35 -25.42
CA LYS A 99 31.23 -24.54 -26.58
C LYS A 99 30.23 -23.46 -26.16
N ALA A 100 29.31 -23.74 -25.27
CA ALA A 100 28.43 -22.75 -24.69
C ALA A 100 29.15 -21.56 -24.09
N LYS A 101 30.13 -21.82 -23.20
CA LYS A 101 30.97 -20.79 -22.60
C LYS A 101 31.76 -19.99 -23.64
N GLN A 102 32.31 -20.66 -24.67
CA GLN A 102 33.01 -20.01 -25.75
C GLN A 102 32.12 -19.05 -26.55
N VAL A 103 30.90 -19.50 -26.90
CA VAL A 103 29.87 -18.70 -27.62
C VAL A 103 29.46 -17.50 -26.77
N TRP A 104 29.15 -17.69 -25.51
CA TRP A 104 28.75 -16.61 -24.61
C TRP A 104 29.88 -15.60 -24.39
N SER A 105 31.11 -16.06 -24.13
CA SER A 105 32.28 -15.18 -23.94
C SER A 105 32.55 -14.32 -25.16
N SER A 106 32.59 -14.94 -26.37
CA SER A 106 32.78 -14.20 -27.62
C SER A 106 31.64 -13.20 -27.90
N SER A 107 30.41 -13.56 -27.52
CA SER A 107 29.28 -12.66 -27.67
C SER A 107 29.37 -11.48 -26.69
N ILE A 108 29.78 -11.70 -25.43
CA ILE A 108 30.01 -10.61 -24.46
C ILE A 108 31.11 -9.66 -24.99
N ASP A 109 32.13 -10.16 -25.63
CA ASP A 109 33.19 -9.32 -26.21
C ASP A 109 32.69 -8.55 -27.44
N LYS A 110 31.89 -9.19 -28.29
CA LYS A 110 31.22 -8.56 -29.44
C LYS A 110 30.30 -7.40 -28.99
N PHE A 111 29.51 -7.60 -27.96
CA PHE A 111 28.55 -6.64 -27.44
C PHE A 111 28.99 -5.88 -26.20
N LYS A 112 30.28 -5.85 -25.91
CA LYS A 112 30.85 -5.23 -24.69
C LYS A 112 30.43 -3.78 -24.41
N GLY A 113 29.96 -3.07 -25.44
CA GLY A 113 29.42 -1.70 -25.33
C GLY A 113 27.93 -1.60 -25.02
N ASN A 114 27.22 -2.71 -24.98
CA ASN A 114 25.76 -2.71 -24.92
C ASN A 114 25.25 -3.16 -23.56
N ARG A 115 24.66 -2.22 -22.79
CA ARG A 115 24.10 -2.50 -21.46
C ARG A 115 22.99 -3.56 -21.49
N SER A 116 22.17 -3.58 -22.55
CA SER A 116 21.05 -4.53 -22.66
C SER A 116 21.53 -5.96 -22.83
N PHE A 117 22.67 -6.16 -23.54
CA PHE A 117 23.23 -7.49 -23.69
C PHE A 117 23.71 -8.08 -22.35
N PHE A 118 24.32 -7.26 -21.50
CA PHE A 118 24.69 -7.72 -20.15
C PHE A 118 23.46 -8.15 -19.31
N ARG A 119 22.33 -7.46 -19.44
CA ARG A 119 21.05 -7.88 -18.79
C ARG A 119 20.54 -9.21 -19.34
N ILE A 120 20.60 -9.40 -20.66
CA ILE A 120 20.24 -10.68 -21.30
C ILE A 120 21.12 -11.80 -20.74
N MET A 121 22.42 -11.57 -20.60
CA MET A 121 23.37 -12.59 -20.10
C MET A 121 23.19 -12.89 -18.60
N VAL A 122 22.88 -11.90 -17.76
CA VAL A 122 22.51 -12.15 -16.35
C VAL A 122 21.28 -13.04 -16.26
N SER A 123 20.24 -12.75 -17.05
CA SER A 123 19.03 -13.59 -17.11
C SER A 123 19.34 -15.00 -17.60
N MET A 124 20.19 -15.13 -18.62
CA MET A 124 20.58 -16.43 -19.21
C MET A 124 21.38 -17.27 -18.19
N TYR A 125 22.40 -16.72 -17.59
CA TYR A 125 23.21 -17.38 -16.57
C TYR A 125 22.37 -17.71 -15.33
N GLY A 126 21.45 -16.81 -14.96
CA GLY A 126 20.53 -17.00 -13.84
C GLY A 126 19.60 -18.18 -14.04
N LYS A 127 19.08 -18.38 -15.27
CA LYS A 127 18.22 -19.51 -15.62
C LYS A 127 18.87 -20.88 -15.32
N TYR A 128 20.19 -20.96 -15.45
CA TYR A 128 20.96 -22.20 -15.28
C TYR A 128 21.81 -22.24 -14.00
N GLY A 129 21.68 -21.27 -13.12
CA GLY A 129 22.38 -21.23 -11.84
C GLY A 129 23.91 -21.08 -11.98
N LEU A 130 24.36 -20.37 -13.02
CA LEU A 130 25.78 -20.14 -13.31
C LEU A 130 26.31 -18.95 -12.50
N ASP A 131 26.35 -19.07 -11.18
CA ASP A 131 26.64 -17.98 -10.25
C ASP A 131 28.02 -17.35 -10.49
N ASN A 132 29.06 -18.18 -10.74
CA ASN A 132 30.40 -17.69 -11.02
C ASN A 132 30.46 -16.88 -12.33
N ASP A 133 29.76 -17.32 -13.37
CA ASP A 133 29.68 -16.62 -14.64
C ASP A 133 28.91 -15.27 -14.49
N ILE A 134 27.91 -15.21 -13.60
CA ILE A 134 27.24 -13.95 -13.22
C ILE A 134 28.20 -13.00 -12.54
N GLU A 135 28.97 -13.48 -11.55
CA GLU A 135 29.93 -12.64 -10.83
C GLU A 135 31.01 -12.05 -11.77
N ASP A 136 31.55 -12.84 -12.69
CA ASP A 136 32.51 -12.37 -13.68
C ASP A 136 31.88 -11.36 -14.64
N LEU A 137 30.61 -11.60 -15.07
CA LEU A 137 29.86 -10.68 -15.91
C LEU A 137 29.60 -9.34 -15.20
N LEU A 138 29.24 -9.39 -13.92
CA LEU A 138 29.06 -8.20 -13.09
C LEU A 138 30.36 -7.40 -12.95
N LYS A 139 31.47 -8.07 -12.68
CA LYS A 139 32.79 -7.43 -12.57
C LYS A 139 33.19 -6.71 -13.87
N ARG A 140 32.98 -7.36 -15.02
CA ARG A 140 33.24 -6.76 -16.35
C ARG A 140 32.29 -5.58 -16.62
N GLY A 141 30.98 -5.74 -16.31
CA GLY A 141 29.98 -4.71 -16.52
C GLY A 141 30.21 -3.48 -15.64
N LYS A 142 30.50 -3.67 -14.36
CA LYS A 142 30.79 -2.58 -13.40
C LYS A 142 32.03 -1.77 -13.77
N LYS A 143 33.09 -2.45 -14.26
CA LYS A 143 34.27 -1.76 -14.76
C LYS A 143 33.95 -0.82 -15.93
N LYS A 144 32.97 -1.16 -16.76
CA LYS A 144 32.65 -0.42 -17.98
C LYS A 144 31.55 0.61 -17.79
N PHE A 145 30.48 0.29 -17.03
CA PHE A 145 29.26 1.07 -16.97
C PHE A 145 29.02 1.75 -15.63
N GLY A 146 29.90 1.55 -14.64
CA GLY A 146 29.79 2.13 -13.30
C GLY A 146 29.50 1.10 -12.22
N LYS A 147 29.81 1.48 -10.96
CA LYS A 147 29.81 0.57 -9.80
C LYS A 147 28.46 -0.09 -9.50
N SER A 148 27.35 0.59 -9.75
CA SER A 148 25.99 0.09 -9.51
C SER A 148 25.38 -0.68 -10.67
N PHE A 149 26.11 -0.80 -11.78
CA PHE A 149 25.56 -1.47 -12.97
C PHE A 149 25.16 -2.91 -12.69
N LEU A 150 23.92 -3.28 -13.03
CA LEU A 150 23.27 -4.58 -12.78
C LEU A 150 23.11 -4.95 -11.30
N SER A 151 23.35 -4.04 -10.35
CA SER A 151 23.22 -4.36 -8.93
C SER A 151 21.77 -4.68 -8.54
N TYR A 152 20.77 -4.05 -9.16
CA TYR A 152 19.37 -4.41 -8.94
C TYR A 152 19.07 -5.83 -9.43
N GLU A 153 19.34 -6.11 -10.69
CA GLU A 153 19.05 -7.39 -11.34
C GLU A 153 19.75 -8.56 -10.64
N SER A 154 21.01 -8.38 -10.28
CA SER A 154 21.76 -9.42 -9.58
C SER A 154 21.34 -9.57 -8.11
N GLY A 155 20.99 -8.48 -7.43
CA GLY A 155 20.42 -8.53 -6.09
C GLY A 155 19.12 -9.33 -6.04
N VAL A 156 18.20 -9.08 -6.98
CA VAL A 156 16.96 -9.86 -7.12
C VAL A 156 17.23 -11.33 -7.43
N TYR A 157 18.21 -11.60 -8.29
CA TYR A 157 18.61 -12.96 -8.61
C TYR A 157 19.12 -13.72 -7.38
N PHE A 158 20.06 -13.14 -6.63
CA PHE A 158 20.61 -13.76 -5.42
C PHE A 158 19.55 -13.90 -4.31
N GLN A 159 18.67 -12.91 -4.17
CA GLN A 159 17.52 -12.99 -3.25
C GLN A 159 16.65 -14.21 -3.55
N ALA A 160 16.26 -14.41 -4.83
CA ALA A 160 15.42 -15.53 -5.25
C ALA A 160 16.05 -16.92 -5.01
N ARG A 161 17.36 -16.99 -4.81
CA ARG A 161 18.09 -18.22 -4.51
C ARG A 161 18.48 -18.38 -3.04
N GLY A 162 18.02 -17.49 -2.17
CA GLY A 162 18.37 -17.50 -0.75
C GLY A 162 19.81 -17.09 -0.45
N ALA A 163 20.57 -16.60 -1.44
CA ALA A 163 21.93 -16.09 -1.27
C ALA A 163 21.91 -14.66 -0.72
N TYR A 164 21.38 -14.50 0.49
CA TYR A 164 21.03 -13.20 1.08
C TYR A 164 22.25 -12.29 1.28
N ASP A 165 23.42 -12.85 1.62
CA ASP A 165 24.66 -12.09 1.76
C ASP A 165 25.05 -11.37 0.44
N LYS A 166 25.04 -12.12 -0.67
CA LYS A 166 25.30 -11.58 -2.01
C LYS A 166 24.21 -10.62 -2.46
N ALA A 167 22.95 -10.90 -2.15
CA ALA A 167 21.84 -10.01 -2.46
C ALA A 167 21.99 -8.66 -1.75
N MET A 168 22.31 -8.65 -0.46
CA MET A 168 22.55 -7.45 0.33
C MET A 168 23.72 -6.62 -0.20
N ASP A 169 24.82 -7.24 -0.57
CA ASP A 169 25.96 -6.54 -1.18
C ASP A 169 25.56 -5.76 -2.44
N GLN A 170 24.72 -6.37 -3.27
CA GLN A 170 24.23 -5.71 -4.49
C GLN A 170 23.21 -4.60 -4.18
N PHE A 171 22.29 -4.83 -3.28
CA PHE A 171 21.29 -3.84 -2.89
C PHE A 171 21.93 -2.61 -2.21
N ILE A 172 22.88 -2.82 -1.30
CA ILE A 172 23.65 -1.74 -0.67
C ILE A 172 24.42 -0.94 -1.71
N LEU A 173 25.07 -1.63 -2.66
CA LEU A 173 25.79 -0.95 -3.73
C LEU A 173 24.85 -0.09 -4.60
N TYR A 174 23.65 -0.57 -4.86
CA TYR A 174 22.63 0.19 -5.58
C TYR A 174 22.20 1.43 -4.77
N LEU A 175 21.84 1.28 -3.49
CA LEU A 175 21.45 2.37 -2.60
C LEU A 175 22.52 3.48 -2.52
N LYS A 176 23.80 3.11 -2.53
CA LYS A 176 24.90 4.08 -2.48
C LYS A 176 25.02 4.95 -3.74
N HIS A 177 24.65 4.42 -4.90
CA HIS A 177 24.94 5.05 -6.19
C HIS A 177 23.71 5.51 -6.98
N GLU A 178 22.51 5.00 -6.69
CA GLU A 178 21.27 5.29 -7.43
C GLU A 178 20.20 5.91 -6.53
N PRO A 179 20.29 7.19 -6.18
CA PRO A 179 19.42 7.80 -5.14
C PRO A 179 17.94 7.92 -5.50
N LYS A 180 17.59 7.86 -6.80
CA LYS A 180 16.20 8.12 -7.24
C LYS A 180 15.23 6.94 -7.08
N GLN A 181 15.71 5.74 -6.79
CA GLN A 181 14.90 4.51 -6.76
C GLN A 181 15.09 3.72 -5.45
N ASN A 182 15.44 4.39 -4.36
CA ASN A 182 15.73 3.76 -3.07
C ASN A 182 14.55 2.92 -2.54
N GLY A 183 13.31 3.39 -2.68
CA GLY A 183 12.13 2.70 -2.17
C GLY A 183 11.88 1.30 -2.76
N ILE A 184 12.37 1.03 -3.97
CA ILE A 184 12.27 -0.32 -4.56
C ILE A 184 13.21 -1.29 -3.83
N ILE A 185 14.44 -0.85 -3.55
CA ILE A 185 15.44 -1.67 -2.84
C ILE A 185 15.05 -1.85 -1.38
N GLU A 186 14.61 -0.79 -0.73
CA GLU A 186 14.11 -0.81 0.64
C GLU A 186 13.03 -1.88 0.81
N ARG A 187 12.00 -1.86 -0.05
CA ARG A 187 10.95 -2.87 -0.08
C ARG A 187 11.50 -4.28 -0.28
N ARG A 188 12.52 -4.46 -1.14
CA ARG A 188 13.15 -5.77 -1.36
C ARG A 188 13.88 -6.27 -0.11
N ILE A 189 14.62 -5.40 0.57
CA ILE A 189 15.30 -5.75 1.83
C ILE A 189 14.28 -6.09 2.91
N LEU A 190 13.21 -5.29 3.03
CA LEU A 190 12.14 -5.56 3.99
C LEU A 190 11.37 -6.86 3.68
N LEU A 191 11.20 -7.24 2.40
CA LEU A 191 10.64 -8.54 2.04
C LEU A 191 11.58 -9.70 2.40
N MET A 192 12.89 -9.52 2.26
CA MET A 192 13.85 -10.55 2.69
C MET A 192 13.83 -10.77 4.21
N SER A 193 13.47 -9.76 5.00
CA SER A 193 13.41 -9.87 6.46
C SER A 193 12.23 -10.72 6.98
N ASP A 194 11.39 -11.27 6.11
CA ASP A 194 10.42 -12.30 6.45
C ASP A 194 11.06 -13.70 6.62
N GLU A 195 12.30 -13.86 6.15
CA GLU A 195 13.08 -15.09 6.25
C GLU A 195 14.04 -15.01 7.44
N GLU A 196 13.85 -15.86 8.45
CA GLU A 196 14.66 -15.85 9.69
C GLU A 196 16.17 -15.93 9.43
N ILE A 197 16.58 -16.73 8.45
CA ILE A 197 17.99 -16.91 8.07
C ILE A 197 18.61 -15.59 7.53
N ALA A 198 17.78 -14.72 6.94
CA ALA A 198 18.26 -13.46 6.38
C ALA A 198 18.45 -12.35 7.43
N LEU A 199 17.76 -12.42 8.58
CA LEU A 199 17.76 -11.36 9.58
C LEU A 199 19.15 -10.94 10.04
N PRO A 200 20.03 -11.82 10.53
CA PRO A 200 21.35 -11.44 10.99
C PRO A 200 22.25 -10.92 9.88
N ILE A 201 22.02 -11.38 8.64
CA ILE A 201 22.77 -10.93 7.46
C ILE A 201 22.35 -9.49 7.11
N ILE A 202 21.04 -9.22 7.07
CA ILE A 202 20.49 -7.90 6.76
C ILE A 202 20.99 -6.88 7.78
N GLU A 203 20.80 -7.16 9.06
CA GLU A 203 21.20 -6.27 10.15
C GLU A 203 22.69 -5.92 10.08
N LYS A 204 23.54 -6.93 10.04
CA LYS A 204 25.01 -6.76 9.95
C LYS A 204 25.41 -5.90 8.75
N LYS A 205 24.90 -6.23 7.57
CA LYS A 205 25.24 -5.53 6.31
C LYS A 205 24.75 -4.09 6.31
N LEU A 206 23.58 -3.82 6.87
CA LEU A 206 23.05 -2.44 6.96
C LEU A 206 23.84 -1.61 7.97
N ILE A 207 24.23 -2.17 9.12
CA ILE A 207 25.07 -1.49 10.11
C ILE A 207 26.42 -1.12 9.49
N GLU A 208 27.14 -2.09 8.92
CA GLU A 208 28.43 -1.85 8.25
C GLU A 208 28.33 -0.82 7.12
N ALA A 209 27.25 -0.85 6.35
CA ALA A 209 27.03 0.09 5.26
C ALA A 209 26.67 1.50 5.73
N SER A 210 26.03 1.64 6.90
CA SER A 210 25.62 2.92 7.46
C SER A 210 26.79 3.79 7.88
N GLU A 211 27.93 3.21 8.23
CA GLU A 211 29.17 3.94 8.55
C GLU A 211 29.70 4.75 7.36
N ASN A 212 29.53 4.23 6.14
CA ASN A 212 30.09 4.82 4.93
C ASN A 212 29.08 5.65 4.10
N ALA A 213 27.78 5.47 4.31
CA ALA A 213 26.71 6.18 3.57
C ALA A 213 25.48 6.37 4.47
N PRO A 214 25.61 7.08 5.61
CA PRO A 214 24.63 7.03 6.68
C PRO A 214 23.24 7.54 6.25
N SER A 215 23.14 8.65 5.53
CA SER A 215 21.84 9.27 5.22
C SER A 215 20.87 8.38 4.44
N LYS A 216 21.38 7.47 3.60
CA LYS A 216 20.56 6.57 2.77
C LYS A 216 20.30 5.22 3.45
N ILE A 217 21.32 4.69 4.11
CA ILE A 217 21.27 3.37 4.72
C ILE A 217 20.50 3.41 6.03
N LEU A 218 20.67 4.47 6.83
CA LEU A 218 19.95 4.62 8.10
C LEU A 218 18.43 4.59 7.91
N ASN A 219 17.90 5.16 6.81
CA ASN A 219 16.46 5.09 6.55
C ASN A 219 15.98 3.63 6.41
N VAL A 220 16.71 2.82 5.64
CA VAL A 220 16.39 1.39 5.48
C VAL A 220 16.53 0.64 6.82
N LEU A 221 17.52 0.99 7.62
CA LEU A 221 17.76 0.38 8.93
C LEU A 221 16.67 0.76 9.95
N ILE A 222 16.15 1.99 9.90
CA ILE A 222 15.00 2.43 10.70
C ILE A 222 13.78 1.57 10.39
N GLU A 223 13.43 1.43 9.11
CA GLU A 223 12.28 0.64 8.66
C GLU A 223 12.47 -0.86 8.96
N TYR A 224 13.69 -1.37 8.83
CA TYR A 224 14.02 -2.74 9.19
C TYR A 224 13.75 -3.00 10.68
N TYR A 225 14.29 -2.17 11.58
CA TYR A 225 14.06 -2.31 13.01
C TYR A 225 12.58 -2.11 13.38
N PHE A 226 11.89 -1.19 12.70
CA PHE A 226 10.46 -0.97 12.91
C PHE A 226 9.66 -2.22 12.55
N LYS A 227 9.93 -2.82 11.40
CA LYS A 227 9.28 -4.07 10.96
C LYS A 227 9.57 -5.24 11.91
N GLN A 228 10.79 -5.31 12.47
CA GLN A 228 11.14 -6.32 13.46
C GLN A 228 10.62 -5.99 14.88
N GLN A 229 9.77 -4.98 15.03
CA GLN A 229 9.22 -4.50 16.30
C GLN A 229 10.31 -4.09 17.32
N ASN A 230 11.54 -3.86 16.87
CA ASN A 230 12.60 -3.31 17.69
C ASN A 230 12.54 -1.77 17.66
N TYR A 231 11.48 -1.24 18.28
CA TYR A 231 11.17 0.19 18.24
C TYR A 231 12.24 1.05 18.92
N GLU A 232 12.95 0.49 19.89
CA GLU A 232 14.06 1.18 20.55
C GLU A 232 15.20 1.47 19.58
N GLN A 233 15.63 0.46 18.82
CA GLN A 233 16.71 0.64 17.84
C GLN A 233 16.23 1.49 16.65
N SER A 234 14.98 1.29 16.21
CA SER A 234 14.38 2.13 15.17
C SER A 234 14.40 3.61 15.58
N PHE A 235 13.99 3.94 16.82
CA PHE A 235 14.01 5.31 17.34
C PHE A 235 15.43 5.87 17.46
N LYS A 236 16.39 5.10 17.98
CA LYS A 236 17.81 5.50 18.05
C LYS A 236 18.37 5.84 16.65
N LYS A 237 18.12 4.98 15.66
CA LYS A 237 18.57 5.20 14.29
C LYS A 237 17.86 6.39 13.63
N LYS A 238 16.58 6.64 13.96
CA LYS A 238 15.86 7.84 13.53
C LYS A 238 16.51 9.12 14.07
N GLN A 239 16.96 9.11 15.31
CA GLN A 239 17.70 10.24 15.89
C GLN A 239 19.06 10.47 15.21
N GLU A 240 19.81 9.39 14.90
CA GLU A 240 21.07 9.48 14.15
C GLU A 240 20.82 10.07 12.76
N TRP A 241 19.83 9.54 12.03
CA TRP A 241 19.46 10.01 10.70
C TRP A 241 19.05 11.49 10.70
N SER A 242 18.28 11.91 11.69
CA SER A 242 17.81 13.29 11.85
C SER A 242 18.92 14.33 11.98
N ARG A 243 20.08 13.94 12.51
CA ARG A 243 21.26 14.84 12.61
C ARG A 243 21.94 15.06 11.25
N LEU A 244 21.70 14.18 10.29
CA LEU A 244 22.35 14.19 8.99
C LEU A 244 21.51 14.88 7.92
N VAL A 245 20.17 14.91 8.11
CA VAL A 245 19.21 15.39 7.12
C VAL A 245 18.59 16.71 7.58
N LYS A 246 18.81 17.76 6.80
CA LYS A 246 18.14 19.05 7.02
C LYS A 246 16.67 18.92 6.62
N SER A 247 15.76 19.43 7.44
CA SER A 247 14.29 19.39 7.18
C SER A 247 13.71 17.96 7.14
N ASN A 248 13.51 17.39 8.32
CA ASN A 248 13.02 16.02 8.49
C ASN A 248 11.71 15.96 9.33
N THR A 249 10.98 17.06 9.38
CA THR A 249 9.81 17.19 10.25
C THR A 249 8.66 16.30 9.83
N ASN A 250 8.41 16.16 8.51
CA ASN A 250 7.35 15.29 7.99
C ASN A 250 7.66 13.81 8.28
N GLU A 251 8.89 13.41 8.07
CA GLU A 251 9.36 12.04 8.33
C GLU A 251 9.30 11.69 9.82
N TRP A 252 9.55 12.65 10.71
CA TRP A 252 9.34 12.46 12.14
C TRP A 252 7.86 12.35 12.48
N PHE A 253 7.02 13.12 11.80
CA PHE A 253 5.58 13.10 12.03
C PHE A 253 4.95 11.76 11.59
N GLU A 254 5.35 11.26 10.42
CA GLU A 254 4.94 9.92 9.93
C GLU A 254 5.41 8.83 10.92
N PHE A 255 6.67 8.85 11.32
CA PHE A 255 7.23 7.91 12.28
C PHE A 255 6.50 7.94 13.63
N ALA A 256 6.19 9.12 14.16
CA ALA A 256 5.42 9.26 15.40
C ALA A 256 4.01 8.68 15.28
N ASN A 257 3.33 8.92 14.14
CA ASN A 257 2.01 8.36 13.87
C ASN A 257 2.03 6.83 13.77
N GLU A 258 3.02 6.25 13.09
CA GLU A 258 3.16 4.78 13.00
C GLU A 258 3.43 4.17 14.39
N LEU A 259 4.33 4.74 15.18
CA LEU A 259 4.56 4.32 16.58
C LEU A 259 3.27 4.36 17.41
N ARG A 260 2.45 5.39 17.22
CA ARG A 260 1.17 5.51 17.92
C ARG A 260 0.19 4.42 17.51
N LYS A 261 0.10 4.10 16.22
CA LYS A 261 -0.75 3.01 15.69
C LYS A 261 -0.31 1.64 16.22
N GLU A 262 1.00 1.43 16.37
CA GLU A 262 1.58 0.22 16.96
C GLU A 262 1.53 0.23 18.50
N SER A 263 0.79 1.16 19.10
CA SER A 263 0.67 1.32 20.56
C SER A 263 2.01 1.54 21.28
N GLN A 264 3.04 2.00 20.58
CA GLN A 264 4.35 2.33 21.13
C GLN A 264 4.38 3.78 21.66
N PHE A 265 3.49 4.04 22.60
CA PHE A 265 3.16 5.40 23.07
C PHE A 265 4.37 6.18 23.59
N ASN A 266 5.28 5.52 24.32
CA ASN A 266 6.48 6.17 24.83
C ASN A 266 7.38 6.74 23.73
N TYR A 267 7.57 6.01 22.63
CA TYR A 267 8.36 6.46 21.49
C TYR A 267 7.59 7.46 20.64
N ALA A 268 6.29 7.32 20.50
CA ALA A 268 5.43 8.30 19.84
C ALA A 268 5.51 9.67 20.56
N ILE A 269 5.36 9.69 21.89
CA ILE A 269 5.49 10.89 22.73
C ILE A 269 6.86 11.55 22.52
N LYS A 270 7.94 10.78 22.58
CA LYS A 270 9.30 11.30 22.34
C LYS A 270 9.44 11.90 20.94
N SER A 271 8.84 11.28 19.93
CA SER A 271 8.89 11.74 18.55
C SER A 271 8.11 13.04 18.32
N TYR A 272 6.89 13.15 18.85
CA TYR A 272 6.12 14.40 18.79
C TYR A 272 6.82 15.53 19.56
N ASN A 273 7.36 15.25 20.75
CA ASN A 273 8.13 16.23 21.51
C ASN A 273 9.38 16.71 20.77
N HIS A 274 10.04 15.83 20.01
CA HIS A 274 11.14 16.23 19.14
C HIS A 274 10.68 17.24 18.07
N ILE A 275 9.54 17.00 17.43
CA ILE A 275 8.95 17.92 16.44
C ILE A 275 8.61 19.29 17.06
N ILE A 276 7.93 19.28 18.21
CA ILE A 276 7.53 20.49 18.93
C ILE A 276 8.75 21.36 19.26
N LYS A 277 9.82 20.76 19.76
CA LYS A 277 11.05 21.45 20.14
C LYS A 277 11.87 21.95 18.95
N SER A 278 11.84 21.26 17.82
CA SER A 278 12.66 21.57 16.64
C SER A 278 11.96 22.44 15.62
N SER A 279 10.63 22.56 15.67
CA SER A 279 9.85 23.26 14.65
C SER A 279 9.78 24.76 14.93
N LEU A 280 10.10 25.55 13.91
CA LEU A 280 9.89 27.01 13.89
C LEU A 280 8.50 27.42 13.40
N SER A 281 7.72 26.47 12.87
CA SER A 281 6.37 26.72 12.33
C SER A 281 5.30 26.40 13.37
N PRO A 282 4.48 27.39 13.79
CA PRO A 282 3.36 27.17 14.72
C PRO A 282 2.38 26.09 14.22
N ASN A 283 2.13 26.01 12.91
CA ASN A 283 1.25 25.02 12.32
C ASN A 283 1.79 23.58 12.46
N ILE A 284 3.10 23.41 12.26
CA ILE A 284 3.75 22.08 12.42
C ILE A 284 3.78 21.69 13.90
N ALA A 285 4.14 22.61 14.79
CA ALA A 285 4.08 22.40 16.22
C ALA A 285 2.65 22.06 16.70
N GLY A 286 1.64 22.75 16.16
CA GLY A 286 0.24 22.45 16.45
C GLY A 286 -0.21 21.06 16.00
N LYS A 287 0.21 20.61 14.82
CA LYS A 287 -0.04 19.24 14.38
C LYS A 287 0.62 18.21 15.31
N ALA A 288 1.83 18.47 15.78
CA ALA A 288 2.54 17.59 16.69
C ALA A 288 1.89 17.58 18.09
N LEU A 289 1.42 18.72 18.59
CA LEU A 289 0.63 18.81 19.83
C LEU A 289 -0.67 18.00 19.71
N LEU A 290 -1.37 18.10 18.59
CA LEU A 290 -2.56 17.30 18.32
C LEU A 290 -2.25 15.79 18.30
N GLY A 291 -1.15 15.38 17.66
CA GLY A 291 -0.69 14.00 17.66
C GLY A 291 -0.32 13.50 19.05
N LEU A 292 0.34 14.34 19.84
CA LEU A 292 0.72 14.04 21.21
C LEU A 292 -0.51 13.90 22.11
N ALA A 293 -1.49 14.79 22.00
CA ALA A 293 -2.74 14.72 22.74
C ALA A 293 -3.52 13.43 22.43
N LYS A 294 -3.61 13.07 21.13
CA LYS A 294 -4.20 11.80 20.69
C LYS A 294 -3.45 10.58 21.24
N THR A 295 -2.14 10.68 21.42
CA THR A 295 -1.35 9.58 22.00
C THR A 295 -1.72 9.33 23.47
N PHE A 296 -2.07 10.36 24.22
CA PHE A 296 -2.61 10.20 25.57
C PHE A 296 -4.06 9.70 25.55
N GLU A 297 -4.89 10.17 24.61
CA GLU A 297 -6.25 9.66 24.43
C GLU A 297 -6.26 8.14 24.13
N ASP A 298 -5.37 7.67 23.22
CA ASP A 298 -5.32 6.25 22.84
C ASP A 298 -4.92 5.32 23.98
N GLN A 299 -4.39 5.86 25.08
CA GLN A 299 -4.05 5.11 26.31
C GLN A 299 -5.24 5.04 27.28
N ILE A 300 -6.34 5.69 26.97
CA ILE A 300 -7.55 5.63 27.78
C ILE A 300 -8.37 4.44 27.29
N VAL A 301 -8.60 3.45 28.15
CA VAL A 301 -9.37 2.25 27.81
C VAL A 301 -10.86 2.58 27.87
N PRO A 302 -11.63 2.40 26.77
CA PRO A 302 -13.08 2.57 26.81
C PRO A 302 -13.75 1.52 27.69
N ALA A 303 -14.95 1.83 28.21
CA ALA A 303 -15.81 0.86 28.85
C ALA A 303 -16.20 -0.25 27.88
N GLU A 304 -16.52 -1.43 28.41
CA GLU A 304 -17.27 -2.42 27.62
C GLU A 304 -18.58 -1.78 27.16
N GLU A 305 -18.89 -1.93 25.87
CA GLU A 305 -20.09 -1.34 25.29
C GLU A 305 -21.33 -2.14 25.73
N ASP A 306 -22.17 -1.58 26.59
CA ASP A 306 -23.49 -2.12 26.86
C ASP A 306 -24.46 -1.63 25.79
N TYR A 307 -25.18 -2.57 25.15
CA TYR A 307 -26.22 -2.21 24.19
C TYR A 307 -27.43 -1.62 24.91
N LEU A 308 -27.82 -0.42 24.52
CA LEU A 308 -28.96 0.28 25.07
C LEU A 308 -30.31 -0.41 24.85
N ILE A 309 -30.40 -1.19 23.76
CA ILE A 309 -31.63 -1.84 23.36
C ILE A 309 -31.39 -3.32 23.08
N PRO A 310 -31.81 -4.23 23.97
CA PRO A 310 -31.53 -5.66 23.85
C PRO A 310 -32.28 -6.36 22.69
N TYR A 311 -33.05 -5.63 21.89
CA TYR A 311 -33.81 -6.17 20.77
C TYR A 311 -33.06 -6.16 19.44
N PHE A 312 -31.90 -5.47 19.37
CA PHE A 312 -31.08 -5.41 18.18
C PHE A 312 -29.93 -6.42 18.24
N TYR A 313 -29.47 -6.85 17.08
CA TYR A 313 -28.30 -7.69 17.00
C TYR A 313 -27.05 -6.96 17.52
N ASP A 314 -26.14 -7.71 18.14
CA ASP A 314 -24.92 -7.17 18.77
C ASP A 314 -24.01 -6.36 17.83
N ASN A 315 -24.15 -6.57 16.52
CA ASN A 315 -23.41 -5.85 15.49
C ASN A 315 -24.17 -4.68 14.86
N ASN A 316 -25.33 -4.29 15.41
CA ASN A 316 -26.10 -3.15 14.91
C ASN A 316 -25.36 -1.84 15.18
N LEU A 317 -24.79 -1.25 14.12
CA LEU A 317 -24.00 -0.02 14.20
C LEU A 317 -24.86 1.25 14.32
N PHE A 318 -26.12 1.19 13.94
CA PHE A 318 -27.02 2.34 13.98
C PHE A 318 -27.34 2.76 15.42
N PHE A 319 -27.49 1.78 16.32
CA PHE A 319 -27.72 2.00 17.75
C PHE A 319 -26.46 1.93 18.59
N LYS A 320 -25.35 1.47 17.98
CA LYS A 320 -24.05 1.42 18.64
C LYS A 320 -23.56 2.83 18.85
N ASP A 321 -23.48 3.22 20.11
CA ASP A 321 -22.90 4.49 20.54
C ASP A 321 -23.61 5.80 20.13
N PRO A 322 -24.55 6.27 20.93
CA PRO A 322 -24.44 7.66 21.35
C PRO A 322 -23.78 7.83 22.72
N TYR A 323 -23.77 6.81 23.57
CA TYR A 323 -23.48 6.96 25.01
C TYR A 323 -22.26 6.21 25.50
N GLY A 324 -21.34 5.76 24.61
CA GLY A 324 -20.12 5.06 25.01
C GLY A 324 -19.34 5.81 26.08
N VAL A 325 -19.52 5.37 27.32
CA VAL A 325 -18.89 5.93 28.51
C VAL A 325 -17.62 5.14 28.81
N TYR A 326 -16.55 5.81 29.17
CA TYR A 326 -15.32 5.14 29.60
C TYR A 326 -15.46 4.73 31.06
N SER A 327 -15.39 3.42 31.37
CA SER A 327 -15.49 2.90 32.75
C SER A 327 -14.22 3.09 33.57
N THR A 328 -13.07 3.11 32.89
CA THR A 328 -11.77 3.25 33.54
C THR A 328 -11.01 4.39 32.87
N ILE A 329 -10.88 5.52 33.56
CA ILE A 329 -10.19 6.69 33.04
C ILE A 329 -8.83 6.78 33.72
N SER A 330 -7.74 6.75 32.95
CA SER A 330 -6.43 7.17 33.41
C SER A 330 -6.45 8.69 33.59
N THR A 331 -6.60 9.15 34.84
CA THR A 331 -6.70 10.58 35.17
C THR A 331 -5.48 11.37 34.69
N ASP A 332 -4.28 10.79 34.74
CA ASP A 332 -3.05 11.43 34.27
C ASP A 332 -3.02 11.59 32.75
N ASN A 333 -3.43 10.57 32.00
CA ASN A 333 -3.52 10.63 30.54
C ASN A 333 -4.62 11.59 30.09
N LEU A 334 -5.76 11.58 30.77
CA LEU A 334 -6.87 12.49 30.48
C LEU A 334 -6.44 13.94 30.74
N SER A 335 -5.85 14.25 31.90
CA SER A 335 -5.36 15.59 32.25
C SER A 335 -4.29 16.07 31.29
N SER A 336 -3.37 15.19 30.88
CA SER A 336 -2.33 15.51 29.89
C SER A 336 -2.93 15.83 28.52
N SER A 337 -3.92 15.06 28.08
CA SER A 337 -4.61 15.28 26.81
C SER A 337 -5.34 16.63 26.81
N ILE A 338 -6.13 16.92 27.86
CA ILE A 338 -6.84 18.20 28.01
C ILE A 338 -5.87 19.37 27.99
N ALA A 339 -4.79 19.34 28.80
CA ALA A 339 -3.81 20.41 28.87
C ALA A 339 -3.14 20.71 27.51
N LEU A 340 -2.89 19.68 26.71
CA LEU A 340 -2.34 19.83 25.36
C LEU A 340 -3.33 20.49 24.40
N TYR A 341 -4.60 20.08 24.41
CA TYR A 341 -5.63 20.73 23.60
C TYR A 341 -5.85 22.19 24.03
N ASP A 342 -5.90 22.47 25.34
CA ASP A 342 -6.02 23.84 25.84
C ASP A 342 -4.82 24.70 25.41
N SER A 343 -3.60 24.16 25.45
CA SER A 343 -2.41 24.87 24.98
C SER A 343 -2.48 25.22 23.49
N MET A 344 -3.10 24.38 22.67
CA MET A 344 -3.34 24.67 21.24
C MET A 344 -4.29 25.86 21.08
N LEU A 345 -5.35 25.94 21.90
CA LEU A 345 -6.34 27.01 21.84
C LEU A 345 -5.74 28.38 22.17
N VAL A 346 -4.68 28.41 22.99
CA VAL A 346 -3.97 29.64 23.36
C VAL A 346 -2.91 30.03 22.33
N THR A 347 -2.26 29.04 21.70
CA THR A 347 -1.05 29.28 20.90
C THR A 347 -1.31 29.39 19.40
N LEU A 348 -2.47 28.92 18.92
CA LEU A 348 -2.78 28.90 17.49
C LEU A 348 -3.95 29.81 17.14
N ASP A 349 -3.86 30.43 15.96
CA ASP A 349 -4.96 31.19 15.38
C ASP A 349 -6.09 30.29 14.86
N ARG A 350 -7.25 30.89 14.59
CA ARG A 350 -8.43 30.25 14.01
C ARG A 350 -8.08 29.40 12.78
N SER A 351 -8.21 28.09 12.88
CA SER A 351 -7.75 27.15 11.88
C SER A 351 -8.46 25.79 12.00
N PRO A 352 -8.35 24.90 10.99
CA PRO A 352 -8.84 23.54 11.09
C PRO A 352 -8.25 22.74 12.25
N LEU A 353 -7.03 23.05 12.71
CA LEU A 353 -6.40 22.40 13.87
C LEU A 353 -7.08 22.82 15.18
N ILE A 354 -7.42 24.09 15.31
CA ILE A 354 -8.19 24.61 16.46
C ILE A 354 -9.60 24.01 16.45
N ALA A 355 -10.24 23.89 15.29
CA ALA A 355 -11.53 23.23 15.19
C ALA A 355 -11.46 21.76 15.65
N GLU A 356 -10.39 21.05 15.29
CA GLU A 356 -10.18 19.68 15.74
C GLU A 356 -9.89 19.58 17.24
N ALA A 357 -9.13 20.52 17.81
CA ALA A 357 -8.89 20.60 19.26
C ALA A 357 -10.20 20.83 20.05
N PHE A 358 -11.03 21.79 19.60
CA PHE A 358 -12.36 21.99 20.20
C PHE A 358 -13.26 20.76 20.09
N PHE A 359 -13.25 20.10 18.94
CA PHE A 359 -14.02 18.86 18.74
C PHE A 359 -13.56 17.79 19.74
N LYS A 360 -12.25 17.59 19.88
CA LYS A 360 -11.68 16.61 20.81
C LYS A 360 -11.98 16.92 22.28
N LEU A 361 -11.85 18.17 22.69
CA LEU A 361 -12.29 18.59 24.03
C LEU A 361 -13.79 18.35 24.24
N GLY A 362 -14.63 18.62 23.22
CA GLY A 362 -16.04 18.32 23.28
C GLY A 362 -16.33 16.83 23.41
N GLU A 363 -15.59 15.96 22.71
CA GLU A 363 -15.65 14.50 22.85
C GLU A 363 -15.31 14.05 24.28
N ILE A 364 -14.26 14.60 24.87
CA ILE A 364 -13.82 14.30 26.23
C ILE A 364 -14.92 14.70 27.23
N GLN A 365 -15.49 15.90 27.10
CA GLN A 365 -16.56 16.35 27.98
C GLN A 365 -17.80 15.47 27.87
N TYR A 366 -18.16 15.07 26.65
CA TYR A 366 -19.31 14.23 26.39
C TYR A 366 -19.14 12.80 26.90
N ARG A 367 -18.05 12.12 26.50
CA ARG A 367 -17.86 10.68 26.74
C ARG A 367 -17.23 10.35 28.10
N MET A 368 -16.31 11.18 28.59
CA MET A 368 -15.51 10.88 29.76
C MET A 368 -15.99 11.61 31.02
N LEU A 369 -16.36 12.88 30.86
CA LEU A 369 -16.77 13.73 31.99
C LEU A 369 -18.27 13.89 32.10
N GLN A 370 -19.03 13.50 31.08
CA GLN A 370 -20.49 13.63 31.01
C GLN A 370 -21.03 15.05 31.27
N ASP A 371 -20.20 16.05 30.96
CA ASP A 371 -20.58 17.46 31.02
C ASP A 371 -21.15 17.87 29.64
N PHE A 372 -22.43 17.59 29.43
CA PHE A 372 -23.12 17.81 28.16
C PHE A 372 -23.22 19.29 27.77
N ASP A 373 -23.32 20.18 28.76
CA ASP A 373 -23.39 21.63 28.51
C ASP A 373 -22.06 22.15 27.98
N LYS A 374 -20.96 21.77 28.63
CA LYS A 374 -19.64 22.13 28.18
C LYS A 374 -19.25 21.47 26.87
N ALA A 375 -19.69 20.21 26.65
CA ALA A 375 -19.53 19.53 25.38
C ALA A 375 -20.20 20.30 24.24
N TYR A 376 -21.46 20.74 24.41
CA TYR A 376 -22.19 21.50 23.42
C TYR A 376 -21.48 22.82 23.06
N ILE A 377 -20.99 23.57 24.08
CA ILE A 377 -20.25 24.82 23.88
C ILE A 377 -18.98 24.59 23.05
N LEU A 378 -18.20 23.56 23.42
CA LEU A 378 -16.93 23.25 22.75
C LEU A 378 -17.16 22.78 21.31
N LEU A 379 -18.14 21.92 21.08
CA LEU A 379 -18.49 21.47 19.75
C LEU A 379 -19.03 22.58 18.85
N SER A 380 -19.80 23.52 19.43
CA SER A 380 -20.24 24.73 18.71
C SER A 380 -19.05 25.59 18.28
N LYS A 381 -18.07 25.80 19.18
CA LYS A 381 -16.81 26.47 18.84
C LYS A 381 -16.02 25.74 17.77
N ALA A 382 -16.03 24.41 17.75
CA ALA A 382 -15.42 23.64 16.67
C ALA A 382 -16.03 23.98 15.31
N MET A 383 -17.35 24.10 15.22
CA MET A 383 -18.06 24.48 13.98
C MET A 383 -17.69 25.89 13.50
N GLU A 384 -17.44 26.84 14.41
CA GLU A 384 -17.08 28.22 14.11
C GLU A 384 -15.64 28.39 13.59
N ASN A 385 -14.73 27.45 13.91
CA ASN A 385 -13.31 27.55 13.66
C ASN A 385 -12.86 26.96 12.32
N LYS A 386 -13.68 27.01 11.27
CA LYS A 386 -13.37 26.53 9.91
C LYS A 386 -12.94 25.04 9.87
N PRO A 387 -13.73 24.11 10.41
CA PRO A 387 -13.37 22.70 10.40
C PRO A 387 -13.24 22.17 8.99
N ASN A 388 -12.33 21.20 8.77
CA ASN A 388 -12.31 20.43 7.55
C ASN A 388 -13.58 19.56 7.43
N LYS A 389 -13.82 18.97 6.24
CA LYS A 389 -15.06 18.18 5.98
C LYS A 389 -15.28 17.06 6.99
N LYS A 390 -14.23 16.35 7.39
CA LYS A 390 -14.31 15.23 8.35
C LYS A 390 -14.66 15.72 9.75
N VAL A 391 -13.95 16.73 10.24
CA VAL A 391 -14.20 17.32 11.56
C VAL A 391 -15.61 17.93 11.60
N ARG A 392 -16.03 18.63 10.54
CA ARG A 392 -17.39 19.19 10.43
C ARG A 392 -18.47 18.12 10.57
N LEU A 393 -18.34 17.00 9.82
CA LEU A 393 -19.30 15.90 9.88
C LEU A 393 -19.36 15.29 11.28
N ASN A 394 -18.20 14.93 11.83
CA ASN A 394 -18.13 14.33 13.17
C ASN A 394 -18.69 15.26 14.24
N THR A 395 -18.36 16.56 14.17
CA THR A 395 -18.91 17.57 15.09
C THR A 395 -20.44 17.70 14.96
N THR A 396 -20.95 17.67 13.74
CA THR A 396 -22.41 17.71 13.49
C THR A 396 -23.11 16.51 14.15
N LEU A 397 -22.57 15.30 13.96
CA LEU A 397 -23.15 14.09 14.55
C LEU A 397 -23.06 14.14 16.08
N ARG A 398 -21.94 14.60 16.64
CA ARG A 398 -21.73 14.66 18.09
C ARG A 398 -22.59 15.76 18.76
N ILE A 399 -22.84 16.89 18.09
CA ILE A 399 -23.80 17.88 18.59
C ILE A 399 -25.20 17.26 18.69
N ALA A 400 -25.60 16.48 17.70
CA ALA A 400 -26.90 15.79 17.77
C ALA A 400 -26.95 14.78 18.93
N ASP A 401 -25.87 14.03 19.18
CA ASP A 401 -25.78 13.10 20.32
C ASP A 401 -25.87 13.84 21.65
N VAL A 402 -25.20 15.00 21.78
CA VAL A 402 -25.28 15.83 23.00
C VAL A 402 -26.72 16.33 23.21
N LEU A 403 -27.40 16.79 22.15
CA LEU A 403 -28.79 17.23 22.25
C LEU A 403 -29.72 16.09 22.63
N ILE A 404 -29.51 14.88 22.10
CA ILE A 404 -30.26 13.68 22.51
C ILE A 404 -30.00 13.39 24.01
N ALA A 405 -28.73 13.42 24.48
CA ALA A 405 -28.39 13.18 25.88
C ALA A 405 -28.99 14.22 26.84
N ARG A 406 -29.22 15.45 26.36
CA ARG A 406 -29.91 16.52 27.11
C ARG A 406 -31.46 16.42 27.05
N GLY A 407 -31.99 15.48 26.25
CA GLY A 407 -33.44 15.37 26.01
C GLY A 407 -34.00 16.43 25.07
N GLU A 408 -33.16 17.21 24.37
CA GLU A 408 -33.54 18.31 23.50
C GLU A 408 -33.78 17.79 22.04
N LEU A 409 -34.73 16.85 21.89
CA LEU A 409 -34.95 16.15 20.63
C LEU A 409 -35.43 17.06 19.50
N ASP A 410 -36.30 18.04 19.79
CA ASP A 410 -36.74 19.01 18.79
C ASP A 410 -35.62 19.90 18.26
N GLU A 411 -34.68 20.29 19.14
CA GLU A 411 -33.52 21.05 18.74
C GLU A 411 -32.56 20.18 17.88
N ALA A 412 -32.39 18.92 18.23
CA ALA A 412 -31.63 17.94 17.46
C ALA A 412 -32.19 17.77 16.04
N LYS A 413 -33.52 17.59 15.89
CA LYS A 413 -34.22 17.52 14.59
C LYS A 413 -34.01 18.79 13.76
N SER A 414 -34.20 19.95 14.39
CA SER A 414 -34.06 21.25 13.74
C SER A 414 -32.60 21.51 13.32
N PHE A 415 -31.63 21.17 14.17
CA PHE A 415 -30.19 21.27 13.88
C PHE A 415 -29.79 20.40 12.70
N LEU A 416 -30.15 19.10 12.71
CA LEU A 416 -29.84 18.17 11.62
C LEU A 416 -30.52 18.59 10.31
N ALA A 417 -31.76 19.08 10.36
CA ALA A 417 -32.45 19.58 9.16
C ALA A 417 -31.75 20.79 8.54
N ARG A 418 -31.18 21.70 9.34
CA ARG A 418 -30.36 22.83 8.85
C ARG A 418 -29.09 22.35 8.17
N GLN A 419 -28.42 21.32 8.72
CA GLN A 419 -27.19 20.75 8.13
C GLN A 419 -27.46 20.03 6.80
N LEU A 420 -28.59 19.34 6.66
CA LEU A 420 -28.98 18.67 5.42
C LEU A 420 -29.31 19.63 4.27
N LYS A 421 -29.81 20.84 4.56
CA LYS A 421 -30.06 21.86 3.54
C LYS A 421 -28.79 22.31 2.82
N SER A 422 -27.67 22.21 3.49
CA SER A 422 -26.37 22.62 2.94
C SER A 422 -25.58 21.47 2.29
N ASN A 423 -25.82 20.20 2.70
CA ASN A 423 -25.12 19.03 2.21
C ASN A 423 -25.97 17.77 2.40
N GLN A 424 -26.31 17.07 1.32
CA GLN A 424 -26.97 15.75 1.40
C GLN A 424 -25.94 14.69 1.80
N ILE A 425 -25.71 14.52 3.11
CA ILE A 425 -24.79 13.51 3.64
C ILE A 425 -25.65 12.37 4.22
N PRO A 426 -25.57 11.14 3.67
CA PRO A 426 -26.39 10.00 4.13
C PRO A 426 -26.29 9.75 5.64
N THR A 427 -25.11 9.93 6.25
CA THR A 427 -24.92 9.74 7.69
C THR A 427 -25.73 10.71 8.55
N ILE A 428 -25.95 11.96 8.09
CA ILE A 428 -26.81 12.94 8.78
C ILE A 428 -28.26 12.55 8.63
N GLU A 429 -28.69 12.03 7.46
CA GLU A 429 -30.05 11.50 7.27
C GLU A 429 -30.33 10.35 8.24
N LEU A 430 -29.37 9.42 8.39
CA LEU A 430 -29.48 8.30 9.34
C LEU A 430 -29.57 8.78 10.80
N LYS A 431 -28.74 9.75 11.19
CA LYS A 431 -28.81 10.34 12.54
C LYS A 431 -30.17 11.01 12.79
N LYS A 432 -30.75 11.65 11.77
CA LYS A 432 -32.10 12.23 11.89
C LYS A 432 -33.17 11.15 12.09
N ILE A 433 -33.08 10.00 11.42
CA ILE A 433 -33.96 8.85 11.66
C ILE A 433 -33.93 8.43 13.13
N LEU A 434 -32.68 8.31 13.69
CA LEU A 434 -32.49 7.96 15.10
C LEU A 434 -33.23 8.95 16.05
N VAL A 435 -33.09 10.26 15.80
CA VAL A 435 -33.74 11.29 16.64
C VAL A 435 -35.25 11.17 16.59
N HIS A 436 -35.86 10.96 15.41
CA HIS A 436 -37.30 10.75 15.29
C HIS A 436 -37.75 9.46 15.98
N PHE A 437 -36.96 8.39 15.88
CA PHE A 437 -37.28 7.15 16.60
C PHE A 437 -37.26 7.34 18.12
N LEU A 438 -36.25 8.05 18.64
CA LEU A 438 -36.14 8.33 20.09
C LEU A 438 -37.20 9.32 20.59
N ASP A 439 -37.74 10.14 19.70
CA ASP A 439 -38.83 11.09 20.03
C ASP A 439 -40.22 10.47 19.87
N ASP A 440 -40.28 9.16 19.81
CA ASP A 440 -41.54 8.43 19.77
C ASP A 440 -42.46 8.81 18.60
N ASP A 441 -41.88 9.03 17.42
CA ASP A 441 -42.56 9.39 16.17
C ASP A 441 -42.36 8.26 15.13
N PRO A 442 -43.05 7.11 15.33
CA PRO A 442 -42.86 5.91 14.50
C PRO A 442 -43.34 6.10 13.05
N ASP A 443 -44.40 6.88 12.81
CA ASP A 443 -44.91 7.11 11.46
C ASP A 443 -43.90 7.89 10.61
N THR A 444 -43.36 9.00 11.13
CA THR A 444 -42.30 9.76 10.43
C THR A 444 -41.04 8.93 10.30
N THR A 445 -40.65 8.20 11.36
CA THR A 445 -39.48 7.32 11.32
C THR A 445 -39.59 6.27 10.21
N LEU A 446 -40.77 5.59 10.11
CA LEU A 446 -41.03 4.56 9.09
C LEU A 446 -40.98 5.14 7.67
N ASN A 447 -41.51 6.32 7.45
CA ASN A 447 -41.47 7.02 6.17
C ASN A 447 -40.02 7.38 5.79
N MET A 448 -39.23 7.87 6.75
CA MET A 448 -37.82 8.19 6.55
C MET A 448 -36.97 6.94 6.31
N VAL A 449 -37.21 5.85 7.06
CA VAL A 449 -36.55 4.54 6.87
C VAL A 449 -36.82 4.00 5.47
N ASN A 450 -38.05 3.99 5.01
CA ASN A 450 -38.45 3.56 3.67
C ASN A 450 -37.73 4.39 2.59
N SER A 451 -37.68 5.72 2.77
CA SER A 451 -36.95 6.61 1.86
C SER A 451 -35.42 6.35 1.86
N ALA A 452 -34.84 6.08 3.03
CA ALA A 452 -33.40 5.77 3.15
C ALA A 452 -33.06 4.44 2.48
N LEU A 453 -33.88 3.40 2.67
CA LEU A 453 -33.64 2.08 2.06
C LEU A 453 -33.70 2.11 0.53
N LEU A 454 -34.45 3.04 -0.08
CA LEU A 454 -34.44 3.23 -1.53
C LEU A 454 -33.09 3.81 -2.05
N LYS A 455 -32.36 4.51 -1.21
CA LYS A 455 -31.10 5.16 -1.56
C LYS A 455 -29.87 4.33 -1.16
N LEU A 456 -29.98 3.52 -0.11
CA LEU A 456 -28.91 2.69 0.40
C LEU A 456 -28.76 1.43 -0.48
N THR A 457 -27.52 1.04 -0.74
CA THR A 457 -27.23 -0.26 -1.36
C THR A 457 -27.05 -1.33 -0.29
N PRO A 458 -27.27 -2.63 -0.59
CA PRO A 458 -27.08 -3.73 0.37
C PRO A 458 -25.64 -3.85 0.91
N VAL A 459 -24.65 -3.24 0.21
CA VAL A 459 -23.25 -3.20 0.65
C VAL A 459 -23.00 -2.11 1.71
N ASN A 460 -23.94 -1.18 1.88
CA ASN A 460 -23.81 -0.14 2.89
C ASN A 460 -23.88 -0.76 4.30
N PRO A 461 -22.95 -0.47 5.23
CA PRO A 461 -22.92 -1.08 6.55
C PRO A 461 -24.19 -0.85 7.38
N PHE A 462 -24.91 0.24 7.14
CA PHE A 462 -26.18 0.55 7.84
C PHE A 462 -27.44 -0.06 7.18
N PHE A 463 -27.32 -0.73 6.03
CA PHE A 463 -28.50 -1.25 5.33
C PHE A 463 -29.30 -2.25 6.17
N ASN A 464 -28.61 -3.24 6.74
CA ASN A 464 -29.23 -4.25 7.59
C ASN A 464 -29.77 -3.64 8.90
N ASP A 465 -29.03 -2.70 9.48
CA ASP A 465 -29.43 -2.00 10.72
C ASP A 465 -30.73 -1.24 10.55
N ILE A 466 -30.88 -0.54 9.42
CA ILE A 466 -32.14 0.19 9.08
C ILE A 466 -33.28 -0.75 8.73
N MET A 467 -32.98 -1.90 8.11
CA MET A 467 -33.98 -2.96 7.90
C MET A 467 -34.46 -3.54 9.22
N GLU A 468 -33.58 -3.74 10.18
CA GLU A 468 -33.91 -4.23 11.52
C GLU A 468 -34.81 -3.23 12.28
N LEU A 469 -34.46 -1.93 12.22
CA LEU A 469 -35.31 -0.86 12.77
C LEU A 469 -36.70 -0.86 12.13
N LYS A 470 -36.79 -1.00 10.81
CA LYS A 470 -38.10 -1.11 10.11
C LYS A 470 -38.91 -2.29 10.62
N ASN A 471 -38.28 -3.44 10.79
CA ASN A 471 -38.98 -4.64 11.29
C ASN A 471 -39.46 -4.47 12.73
N LEU A 472 -38.66 -3.81 13.57
CA LEU A 472 -39.03 -3.50 14.95
C LEU A 472 -40.29 -2.61 15.00
N ILE A 473 -40.28 -1.48 14.25
CA ILE A 473 -41.42 -0.56 14.22
C ILE A 473 -42.68 -1.29 13.71
N ASN A 474 -42.57 -2.02 12.59
CA ASN A 474 -43.72 -2.74 12.03
C ASN A 474 -44.30 -3.82 12.97
N LYS A 475 -43.45 -4.41 13.83
CA LYS A 475 -43.88 -5.48 14.76
C LYS A 475 -44.60 -4.94 16.00
N TYR A 476 -44.14 -3.81 16.51
CA TYR A 476 -44.56 -3.31 17.82
C TYR A 476 -45.41 -2.03 17.79
N TYR A 477 -45.61 -1.44 16.61
CA TYR A 477 -46.43 -0.25 16.43
C TYR A 477 -47.58 -0.53 15.49
N ASP A 478 -48.82 -0.33 16.00
CA ASP A 478 -50.08 -0.35 15.22
C ASP A 478 -50.67 1.06 15.16
N SER A 479 -50.58 1.68 13.99
CA SER A 479 -51.06 3.03 13.74
C SER A 479 -52.57 3.19 13.96
N ASN A 480 -53.34 2.08 13.92
CA ASN A 480 -54.83 2.12 14.08
C ASN A 480 -55.27 1.99 15.54
N GLN A 481 -54.40 1.49 16.44
CA GLN A 481 -54.79 1.28 17.84
C GLN A 481 -54.13 2.28 18.81
N GLN A 482 -53.18 3.08 18.39
CA GLN A 482 -52.37 3.99 19.22
C GLN A 482 -51.75 3.32 20.47
N ASP A 483 -51.85 2.00 20.56
CA ASP A 483 -51.27 1.22 21.66
C ASP A 483 -49.83 0.84 21.33
N ARG A 484 -48.93 1.27 22.20
CA ARG A 484 -47.51 0.95 22.16
C ARG A 484 -47.27 -0.18 23.13
N SER A 485 -46.92 -1.34 22.65
CA SER A 485 -46.54 -2.49 23.48
C SER A 485 -45.05 -2.50 23.80
#